data_713b7e87798483440e578e859d52ae82
#
_entry.id   713b7e87798483440e578e859d52ae82
#
_cell.length_a   1.000
_cell.length_b   1.000
_cell.length_c   1.000
_cell.angle_alpha   90.00
_cell.angle_beta   90.00
_cell.angle_gamma   90.00
#
_symmetry.space_group_name_H-M   'P 1'
#
loop_
_entity.id
_entity.type
_entity.pdbx_description
1 polymer ?
#
loop_
_entity_poly.entity_id
_entity_poly.type
_entity_poly.pdbx_seq_one_letter_code
_entity_poly.pdbx_strand_id
1 'polypeptide(L)'
;MNIIETTRLARRYGRTEALRDLNLVVPTGSVFALLGANGAGKTTAIKVLMDLLPPSAGEARVLGVDSRRLGPAQREQIGYVSENQKLPLWMTVRQLLDYCRPFYPTWDAGLEGRLLTQFELPGERKLGHLSRGMLMKAALLSSLAYRPKLLVLDEPFSGLDPLARDDFVRGVLEASELGDWTVLVSSHDIEEVERLADHVALLEAGRLQFSETTEALLGRFRRVEATLAGDSAQLGSPPPGWLELERKGGLVRFVDTRYEREATERACRERFPDAAVTAQPMTLREIFVALSRENRRQPKGVAA
;
A
#
# COMPACT_ATOMS: atom_id res chain seq x y z
N MET A 1 -8.57 14.36 10.13
CA MET A 1 -9.83 13.88 9.51
C MET A 1 -9.50 12.68 8.66
N ASN A 2 -10.38 11.69 8.56
CA ASN A 2 -10.11 10.48 7.78
C ASN A 2 -10.95 10.49 6.52
N ILE A 3 -10.36 10.16 5.38
CA ILE A 3 -11.05 10.11 4.10
C ILE A 3 -11.69 8.74 3.84
N ILE A 4 -11.08 7.67 4.42
CA ILE A 4 -11.61 6.30 4.41
C ILE A 4 -11.59 5.77 5.85
N GLU A 5 -12.68 5.15 6.25
CA GLU A 5 -12.80 4.43 7.51
C GLU A 5 -13.56 3.13 7.31
N THR A 6 -13.07 2.03 7.86
CA THR A 6 -13.80 0.77 7.91
C THR A 6 -13.91 0.27 9.35
N THR A 7 -15.04 -0.31 9.69
CA THR A 7 -15.28 -0.90 11.00
C THR A 7 -15.77 -2.33 10.83
N ARG A 8 -14.94 -3.28 11.29
CA ARG A 8 -15.20 -4.71 11.22
C ARG A 8 -15.67 -5.16 9.84
N LEU A 9 -15.08 -4.57 8.78
CA LEU A 9 -15.50 -4.84 7.42
C LEU A 9 -15.17 -6.28 7.03
N ALA A 10 -16.17 -7.00 6.54
CA ALA A 10 -16.05 -8.37 6.08
C ALA A 10 -16.64 -8.57 4.69
N ARG A 11 -16.01 -9.45 3.89
CA ARG A 11 -16.54 -9.88 2.60
C ARG A 11 -16.30 -11.36 2.39
N ARG A 12 -17.37 -12.08 2.04
CA ARG A 12 -17.36 -13.52 1.74
C ARG A 12 -17.75 -13.80 0.29
N TYR A 13 -17.08 -14.77 -0.31
CA TYR A 13 -17.43 -15.38 -1.59
C TYR A 13 -17.69 -16.87 -1.36
N GLY A 14 -18.97 -17.24 -1.23
CA GLY A 14 -19.33 -18.59 -0.80
C GLY A 14 -18.71 -18.93 0.56
N ARG A 15 -17.79 -19.92 0.57
CA ARG A 15 -17.09 -20.34 1.80
C ARG A 15 -15.79 -19.58 2.06
N THR A 16 -15.31 -18.76 1.12
CA THR A 16 -14.07 -18.03 1.25
C THR A 16 -14.31 -16.64 1.83
N GLU A 17 -13.69 -16.34 2.96
CA GLU A 17 -13.67 -14.97 3.53
C GLU A 17 -12.49 -14.20 2.95
N ALA A 18 -12.79 -13.28 2.06
CA ALA A 18 -11.77 -12.42 1.43
C ALA A 18 -11.39 -11.23 2.32
N LEU A 19 -12.30 -10.76 3.18
CA LEU A 19 -12.03 -9.76 4.21
C LEU A 19 -12.62 -10.24 5.53
N ARG A 20 -11.85 -10.06 6.61
CA ARG A 20 -12.14 -10.55 7.95
C ARG A 20 -11.87 -9.44 8.96
N ASP A 21 -12.94 -8.82 9.46
CA ASP A 21 -12.84 -7.82 10.53
C ASP A 21 -11.83 -6.70 10.22
N LEU A 22 -11.87 -6.18 8.98
CA LEU A 22 -10.95 -5.15 8.53
C LEU A 22 -11.32 -3.80 9.15
N ASN A 23 -10.40 -3.24 9.95
CA ASN A 23 -10.49 -1.92 10.56
C ASN A 23 -9.39 -1.04 9.97
N LEU A 24 -9.67 -0.36 8.87
CA LEU A 24 -8.74 0.47 8.13
C LEU A 24 -9.10 1.94 8.27
N VAL A 25 -8.10 2.77 8.50
CA VAL A 25 -8.23 4.23 8.56
C VAL A 25 -7.21 4.84 7.62
N VAL A 26 -7.68 5.66 6.67
CA VAL A 26 -6.82 6.43 5.75
C VAL A 26 -6.95 7.91 6.08
N PRO A 27 -5.89 8.56 6.58
CA PRO A 27 -5.89 9.99 6.87
C PRO A 27 -6.04 10.83 5.58
N THR A 28 -6.72 11.97 5.70
CA THR A 28 -6.80 12.94 4.60
C THR A 28 -5.42 13.55 4.33
N GLY A 29 -5.07 13.74 3.06
CA GLY A 29 -3.80 14.34 2.63
C GLY A 29 -2.62 13.37 2.65
N SER A 30 -2.85 12.06 2.88
CA SER A 30 -1.80 11.06 2.92
C SER A 30 -1.67 10.28 1.61
N VAL A 31 -0.47 9.79 1.33
CA VAL A 31 -0.22 8.71 0.37
C VAL A 31 -0.18 7.40 1.15
N PHE A 32 -1.26 6.66 1.09
CA PHE A 32 -1.48 5.46 1.88
C PHE A 32 -1.29 4.20 1.04
N ALA A 33 -0.35 3.33 1.41
CA ALA A 33 -0.11 2.06 0.75
C ALA A 33 -0.79 0.89 1.48
N LEU A 34 -1.69 0.20 0.77
CA LEU A 34 -2.29 -1.06 1.21
C LEU A 34 -1.51 -2.22 0.60
N LEU A 35 -0.63 -2.82 1.37
CA LEU A 35 0.30 -3.86 0.96
C LEU A 35 -0.21 -5.25 1.30
N GLY A 36 0.22 -6.26 0.54
CA GLY A 36 -0.10 -7.66 0.81
C GLY A 36 0.08 -8.53 -0.42
N ALA A 37 0.27 -9.82 -0.23
CA ALA A 37 0.40 -10.79 -1.30
C ALA A 37 -0.84 -10.85 -2.21
N ASN A 38 -0.72 -11.45 -3.38
CA ASN A 38 -1.86 -11.75 -4.24
C ASN A 38 -2.86 -12.63 -3.48
N GLY A 39 -4.15 -12.26 -3.52
CA GLY A 39 -5.20 -12.94 -2.75
C GLY A 39 -5.32 -12.47 -1.29
N ALA A 40 -4.53 -11.51 -0.82
CA ALA A 40 -4.65 -10.96 0.55
C ALA A 40 -5.97 -10.24 0.84
N GLY A 41 -6.70 -9.81 -0.20
CA GLY A 41 -7.99 -9.12 -0.07
C GLY A 41 -7.95 -7.63 -0.49
N LYS A 42 -6.83 -7.09 -0.95
CA LYS A 42 -6.65 -5.68 -1.31
C LYS A 42 -7.70 -5.17 -2.32
N THR A 43 -7.75 -5.79 -3.49
CA THR A 43 -8.76 -5.46 -4.53
C THR A 43 -10.19 -5.65 -4.02
N THR A 44 -10.44 -6.63 -3.15
CA THR A 44 -11.76 -6.81 -2.54
C THR A 44 -12.11 -5.64 -1.62
N ALA A 45 -11.17 -5.19 -0.79
CA ALA A 45 -11.35 -4.01 0.06
C ALA A 45 -11.64 -2.77 -0.79
N ILE A 46 -10.82 -2.49 -1.81
CA ILE A 46 -11.01 -1.37 -2.73
C ILE A 46 -12.39 -1.44 -3.42
N LYS A 47 -12.81 -2.60 -3.92
CA LYS A 47 -14.12 -2.75 -4.55
C LYS A 47 -15.28 -2.48 -3.61
N VAL A 48 -15.16 -2.83 -2.32
CA VAL A 48 -16.17 -2.51 -1.31
C VAL A 48 -16.18 -1.01 -1.01
N LEU A 49 -15.01 -0.38 -0.89
CA LEU A 49 -14.88 1.06 -0.69
C LEU A 49 -15.49 1.86 -1.84
N MET A 50 -15.34 1.38 -3.09
CA MET A 50 -15.85 2.05 -4.29
C MET A 50 -17.31 1.67 -4.64
N ASP A 51 -18.01 0.94 -3.78
CA ASP A 51 -19.39 0.45 -4.02
C ASP A 51 -19.50 -0.43 -5.28
N LEU A 52 -18.44 -1.11 -5.63
CA LEU A 52 -18.43 -2.11 -6.71
C LEU A 52 -18.81 -3.50 -6.21
N LEU A 53 -18.75 -3.72 -4.90
CA LEU A 53 -19.14 -4.94 -4.20
C LEU A 53 -19.78 -4.58 -2.86
N PRO A 54 -20.93 -5.18 -2.49
CA PRO A 54 -21.49 -4.99 -1.16
C PRO A 54 -20.62 -5.70 -0.11
N PRO A 55 -20.46 -5.15 1.10
CA PRO A 55 -19.87 -5.89 2.22
C PRO A 55 -20.80 -7.02 2.66
N SER A 56 -20.24 -8.07 3.27
CA SER A 56 -21.02 -9.14 3.90
C SER A 56 -21.37 -8.80 5.36
N ALA A 57 -20.52 -7.99 6.02
CA ALA A 57 -20.75 -7.46 7.38
C ALA A 57 -19.84 -6.24 7.59
N GLY A 58 -20.10 -5.47 8.66
CA GLY A 58 -19.36 -4.28 9.00
C GLY A 58 -19.75 -3.08 8.14
N GLU A 59 -18.97 -2.02 8.27
CA GLU A 59 -19.22 -0.73 7.62
C GLU A 59 -17.95 -0.21 6.94
N ALA A 60 -18.15 0.55 5.86
CA ALA A 60 -17.10 1.31 5.19
C ALA A 60 -17.61 2.72 4.88
N ARG A 61 -16.80 3.73 5.16
CA ARG A 61 -17.09 5.14 4.84
C ARG A 61 -16.00 5.68 3.94
N VAL A 62 -16.39 6.44 2.94
CA VAL A 62 -15.51 7.13 2.00
C VAL A 62 -16.01 8.56 1.86
N LEU A 63 -15.11 9.55 2.01
CA LEU A 63 -15.48 10.97 2.04
C LEU A 63 -16.57 11.27 3.10
N GLY A 64 -16.55 10.56 4.24
CA GLY A 64 -17.52 10.70 5.32
C GLY A 64 -18.88 10.03 5.07
N VAL A 65 -19.11 9.43 3.89
CA VAL A 65 -20.40 8.80 3.50
C VAL A 65 -20.23 7.27 3.51
N ASP A 66 -21.29 6.54 3.91
CA ASP A 66 -21.32 5.08 3.76
C ASP A 66 -21.04 4.69 2.31
N SER A 67 -20.09 3.77 2.09
CA SER A 67 -19.66 3.38 0.75
C SER A 67 -20.82 2.91 -0.15
N ARG A 68 -21.85 2.30 0.44
CA ARG A 68 -23.07 1.86 -0.27
C ARG A 68 -23.99 3.00 -0.75
N ARG A 69 -23.66 4.24 -0.37
CA ARG A 69 -24.44 5.44 -0.69
C ARG A 69 -23.63 6.48 -1.47
N LEU A 70 -22.53 6.04 -2.12
CA LEU A 70 -21.73 6.91 -2.98
C LEU A 70 -22.56 7.33 -4.20
N GLY A 71 -23.04 8.57 -4.17
CA GLY A 71 -23.75 9.19 -5.29
C GLY A 71 -22.83 9.90 -6.26
N PRO A 72 -23.37 10.56 -7.30
CA PRO A 72 -22.59 11.33 -8.27
C PRO A 72 -21.65 12.35 -7.61
N ALA A 73 -22.15 13.13 -6.63
CA ALA A 73 -21.37 14.15 -5.94
C ALA A 73 -20.11 13.62 -5.20
N GLN A 74 -20.13 12.39 -4.72
CA GLN A 74 -18.96 11.73 -4.14
C GLN A 74 -18.05 11.17 -5.24
N ARG A 75 -18.63 10.54 -6.26
CA ARG A 75 -17.87 9.93 -7.37
C ARG A 75 -17.08 10.97 -8.17
N GLU A 76 -17.58 12.18 -8.31
CA GLU A 76 -16.87 13.31 -8.91
C GLU A 76 -15.60 13.72 -8.15
N GLN A 77 -15.47 13.31 -6.88
CA GLN A 77 -14.32 13.59 -6.02
C GLN A 77 -13.39 12.39 -5.87
N ILE A 78 -13.64 11.27 -6.57
CA ILE A 78 -12.86 10.05 -6.48
C ILE A 78 -12.28 9.70 -7.84
N GLY A 79 -10.95 9.65 -7.94
CA GLY A 79 -10.23 9.05 -9.06
C GLY A 79 -10.05 7.55 -8.80
N TYR A 80 -10.29 6.70 -9.80
CA TYR A 80 -10.08 5.27 -9.67
C TYR A 80 -9.35 4.73 -10.89
N VAL A 81 -8.20 4.10 -10.65
CA VAL A 81 -7.40 3.42 -11.67
C VAL A 81 -7.10 2.00 -11.19
N SER A 82 -7.32 1.02 -12.05
CA SER A 82 -7.11 -0.39 -11.73
C SER A 82 -6.35 -1.08 -12.85
N GLU A 83 -5.49 -2.04 -12.49
CA GLU A 83 -4.78 -2.90 -13.45
C GLU A 83 -5.71 -3.50 -14.53
N ASN A 84 -6.92 -3.89 -14.13
CA ASN A 84 -7.89 -4.56 -14.99
C ASN A 84 -8.96 -3.60 -15.55
N GLN A 85 -8.72 -2.29 -15.54
CA GLN A 85 -9.65 -1.30 -16.07
C GLN A 85 -9.80 -1.46 -17.59
N LYS A 86 -11.04 -1.65 -18.03
CA LYS A 86 -11.37 -1.75 -19.44
C LYS A 86 -11.60 -0.37 -20.02
N LEU A 87 -10.61 0.14 -20.74
CA LEU A 87 -10.75 1.37 -21.53
C LEU A 87 -11.33 1.07 -22.91
N PRO A 88 -12.02 2.04 -23.53
CA PRO A 88 -12.56 1.90 -24.90
C PRO A 88 -11.43 1.96 -25.93
N LEU A 89 -10.82 0.82 -26.26
CA LEU A 89 -9.61 0.70 -27.10
C LEU A 89 -9.73 1.32 -28.50
N TRP A 90 -10.93 1.56 -28.97
CA TRP A 90 -11.22 2.22 -30.25
C TRP A 90 -11.08 3.74 -30.22
N MET A 91 -11.15 4.36 -29.05
CA MET A 91 -10.96 5.82 -28.86
C MET A 91 -9.47 6.20 -28.95
N THR A 92 -9.19 7.43 -29.36
CA THR A 92 -7.88 8.06 -29.14
C THR A 92 -7.77 8.55 -27.69
N VAL A 93 -6.55 8.89 -27.25
CA VAL A 93 -6.34 9.49 -25.92
C VAL A 93 -7.18 10.76 -25.78
N ARG A 94 -7.17 11.65 -26.78
CA ARG A 94 -7.97 12.87 -26.79
C ARG A 94 -9.47 12.59 -26.70
N GLN A 95 -9.96 11.63 -27.48
CA GLN A 95 -11.37 11.25 -27.43
C GLN A 95 -11.79 10.69 -26.07
N LEU A 96 -10.91 9.95 -25.36
CA LEU A 96 -11.17 9.51 -24.00
C LEU A 96 -11.33 10.71 -23.05
N LEU A 97 -10.43 11.69 -23.13
CA LEU A 97 -10.47 12.88 -22.28
C LEU A 97 -11.70 13.75 -22.56
N ASP A 98 -12.01 13.98 -23.84
CA ASP A 98 -13.21 14.71 -24.25
C ASP A 98 -14.50 14.01 -23.83
N TYR A 99 -14.51 12.66 -23.81
CA TYR A 99 -15.64 11.88 -23.32
C TYR A 99 -15.80 12.00 -21.81
N CYS A 100 -14.71 12.01 -21.04
CA CYS A 100 -14.75 12.12 -19.58
C CYS A 100 -15.11 13.53 -19.08
N ARG A 101 -14.61 14.57 -19.76
CA ARG A 101 -14.70 15.97 -19.32
C ARG A 101 -16.11 16.44 -18.91
N PRO A 102 -17.19 16.14 -19.65
CA PRO A 102 -18.54 16.60 -19.29
C PRO A 102 -19.08 16.03 -17.96
N PHE A 103 -18.53 14.93 -17.46
CA PHE A 103 -18.98 14.31 -16.23
C PHE A 103 -18.37 14.94 -14.96
N TYR A 104 -17.34 15.80 -15.13
CA TYR A 104 -16.58 16.34 -14.01
C TYR A 104 -16.52 17.87 -14.08
N PRO A 105 -17.34 18.58 -13.28
CA PRO A 105 -17.38 20.05 -13.29
C PRO A 105 -16.04 20.72 -12.92
N THR A 106 -15.20 19.99 -12.18
CA THR A 106 -13.87 20.46 -11.73
C THR A 106 -12.74 20.14 -12.72
N TRP A 107 -13.07 19.74 -13.94
CA TRP A 107 -12.07 19.40 -14.96
C TRP A 107 -11.13 20.56 -15.26
N ASP A 108 -9.82 20.34 -15.08
CA ASP A 108 -8.76 21.32 -15.30
C ASP A 108 -8.02 21.03 -16.61
N ALA A 109 -8.36 21.81 -17.65
CA ALA A 109 -7.72 21.68 -18.96
C ALA A 109 -6.21 22.03 -18.93
N GLY A 110 -5.79 22.88 -18.01
CA GLY A 110 -4.37 23.21 -17.83
C GLY A 110 -3.60 22.03 -17.25
N LEU A 111 -4.16 21.34 -16.26
CA LEU A 111 -3.59 20.11 -15.70
C LEU A 111 -3.58 18.99 -16.74
N GLU A 112 -4.68 18.81 -17.50
CA GLU A 112 -4.75 17.86 -18.61
C GLU A 112 -3.59 18.05 -19.59
N GLY A 113 -3.36 19.29 -20.05
CA GLY A 113 -2.29 19.60 -21.00
C GLY A 113 -0.89 19.33 -20.45
N ARG A 114 -0.64 19.67 -19.18
CA ARG A 114 0.64 19.35 -18.51
C ARG A 114 0.85 17.83 -18.42
N LEU A 115 -0.14 17.09 -17.95
CA LEU A 115 -0.04 15.63 -17.80
C LEU A 115 0.08 14.91 -19.15
N LEU A 116 -0.59 15.38 -20.21
CA LEU A 116 -0.40 14.86 -21.58
C LEU A 116 1.06 14.96 -22.02
N THR A 117 1.68 16.10 -21.78
CA THR A 117 3.08 16.35 -22.14
C THR A 117 4.03 15.52 -21.27
N GLN A 118 3.83 15.54 -19.97
CA GLN A 118 4.66 14.83 -19.00
C GLN A 118 4.65 13.31 -19.19
N PHE A 119 3.48 12.74 -19.45
CA PHE A 119 3.33 11.32 -19.70
C PHE A 119 3.71 10.91 -21.13
N GLU A 120 4.08 11.87 -21.97
CA GLU A 120 4.41 11.67 -23.38
C GLU A 120 3.29 10.93 -24.14
N LEU A 121 2.02 11.24 -23.83
CA LEU A 121 0.88 10.57 -24.42
C LEU A 121 0.54 11.19 -25.79
N PRO A 122 0.58 10.38 -26.87
CA PRO A 122 0.19 10.84 -28.19
C PRO A 122 -1.34 10.96 -28.30
N GLY A 123 -1.85 12.19 -28.20
CA GLY A 123 -3.28 12.50 -28.13
C GLY A 123 -4.13 11.84 -29.23
N GLU A 124 -3.59 11.77 -30.45
CA GLU A 124 -4.31 11.23 -31.63
C GLU A 124 -4.16 9.72 -31.82
N ARG A 125 -3.33 9.05 -31.00
CA ARG A 125 -3.16 7.60 -31.07
C ARG A 125 -4.30 6.88 -30.38
N LYS A 126 -4.83 5.81 -31.00
CA LYS A 126 -5.86 4.97 -30.38
C LYS A 126 -5.30 4.24 -29.16
N LEU A 127 -6.13 4.13 -28.12
CA LEU A 127 -5.79 3.43 -26.87
C LEU A 127 -5.36 1.98 -27.13
N GLY A 128 -5.97 1.30 -28.08
CA GLY A 128 -5.59 -0.06 -28.45
C GLY A 128 -4.21 -0.21 -29.10
N HIS A 129 -3.57 0.89 -29.47
CA HIS A 129 -2.20 0.92 -30.02
C HIS A 129 -1.16 1.46 -29.02
N LEU A 130 -1.56 1.70 -27.79
CA LEU A 130 -0.66 2.12 -26.71
C LEU A 130 -0.03 0.90 -26.03
N SER A 131 1.17 1.08 -25.49
CA SER A 131 1.73 0.10 -24.58
C SER A 131 0.90 0.03 -23.29
N ARG A 132 1.06 -1.02 -22.50
CA ARG A 132 0.38 -1.16 -21.21
C ARG A 132 0.66 0.03 -20.28
N GLY A 133 1.92 0.49 -20.22
CA GLY A 133 2.32 1.66 -19.44
C GLY A 133 1.63 2.94 -19.91
N MET A 134 1.57 3.16 -21.23
CA MET A 134 0.87 4.32 -21.77
C MET A 134 -0.64 4.26 -21.54
N LEU A 135 -1.27 3.06 -21.59
CA LEU A 135 -2.67 2.89 -21.22
C LEU A 135 -2.93 3.27 -19.77
N MET A 136 -2.05 2.82 -18.87
CA MET A 136 -2.15 3.12 -17.46
C MET A 136 -1.96 4.63 -17.20
N LYS A 137 -1.00 5.28 -17.87
CA LYS A 137 -0.81 6.74 -17.83
C LYS A 137 -2.06 7.48 -18.35
N ALA A 138 -2.70 6.99 -19.42
CA ALA A 138 -3.93 7.59 -19.94
C ALA A 138 -5.12 7.46 -18.96
N ALA A 139 -5.25 6.29 -18.28
CA ALA A 139 -6.22 6.08 -17.23
C ALA A 139 -5.96 7.01 -16.02
N LEU A 140 -4.69 7.13 -15.62
CA LEU A 140 -4.30 8.03 -14.54
C LEU A 140 -4.62 9.49 -14.88
N LEU A 141 -4.24 9.96 -16.08
CA LEU A 141 -4.54 11.32 -16.52
C LEU A 141 -6.04 11.60 -16.49
N SER A 142 -6.87 10.70 -17.03
CA SER A 142 -8.32 10.85 -17.02
C SER A 142 -8.92 10.92 -15.61
N SER A 143 -8.23 10.30 -14.63
CA SER A 143 -8.64 10.31 -13.22
C SER A 143 -8.05 11.47 -12.41
N LEU A 144 -7.03 12.16 -12.92
CA LEU A 144 -6.39 13.29 -12.25
C LEU A 144 -6.92 14.65 -12.77
N ALA A 145 -7.34 14.71 -14.04
CA ALA A 145 -7.70 15.97 -14.70
C ALA A 145 -8.84 16.74 -14.02
N TYR A 146 -9.69 16.07 -13.23
CA TYR A 146 -10.77 16.72 -12.47
C TYR A 146 -10.43 16.98 -11.00
N ARG A 147 -9.16 16.84 -10.60
CA ARG A 147 -8.66 17.13 -9.25
C ARG A 147 -9.46 16.39 -8.15
N PRO A 148 -9.44 15.06 -8.12
CA PRO A 148 -10.16 14.30 -7.12
C PRO A 148 -9.57 14.57 -5.72
N LYS A 149 -10.40 14.46 -4.68
CA LYS A 149 -9.93 14.48 -3.28
C LYS A 149 -9.32 13.14 -2.85
N LEU A 150 -9.78 12.06 -3.47
CA LEU A 150 -9.30 10.70 -3.22
C LEU A 150 -8.94 10.06 -4.55
N LEU A 151 -7.68 9.67 -4.72
CA LEU A 151 -7.23 8.83 -5.82
C LEU A 151 -7.00 7.40 -5.33
N VAL A 152 -7.72 6.45 -5.90
CA VAL A 152 -7.59 5.03 -5.59
C VAL A 152 -6.90 4.31 -6.74
N LEU A 153 -5.78 3.66 -6.44
CA LEU A 153 -4.92 2.95 -7.39
C LEU A 153 -4.87 1.47 -7.00
N ASP A 154 -5.50 0.60 -7.79
CA ASP A 154 -5.54 -0.84 -7.51
C ASP A 154 -4.54 -1.59 -8.39
N GLU A 155 -3.39 -1.97 -7.80
CA GLU A 155 -2.24 -2.61 -8.47
C GLU A 155 -1.77 -1.85 -9.72
N PRO A 156 -1.53 -0.51 -9.63
CA PRO A 156 -1.29 0.33 -10.81
C PRO A 156 0.04 0.02 -11.51
N PHE A 157 0.99 -0.58 -10.81
CA PHE A 157 2.33 -0.87 -11.32
C PHE A 157 2.45 -2.26 -11.97
N SER A 158 1.43 -3.10 -11.83
CA SER A 158 1.46 -4.47 -12.32
C SER A 158 1.73 -4.55 -13.82
N GLY A 159 2.82 -5.23 -14.20
CA GLY A 159 3.22 -5.40 -15.60
C GLY A 159 3.72 -4.15 -16.31
N LEU A 160 4.07 -3.10 -15.57
CA LEU A 160 4.81 -1.96 -16.09
C LEU A 160 6.32 -2.26 -16.09
N ASP A 161 7.00 -1.80 -17.13
CA ASP A 161 8.46 -1.75 -17.11
C ASP A 161 8.97 -0.68 -16.11
N PRO A 162 10.25 -0.75 -15.68
CA PRO A 162 10.77 0.17 -14.66
C PRO A 162 10.64 1.65 -15.02
N LEU A 163 10.80 2.02 -16.31
CA LEU A 163 10.72 3.40 -16.74
C LEU A 163 9.27 3.92 -16.68
N ALA A 164 8.33 3.13 -17.21
CA ALA A 164 6.90 3.46 -17.14
C ALA A 164 6.42 3.59 -15.68
N ARG A 165 6.99 2.78 -14.77
CA ARG A 165 6.70 2.82 -13.33
C ARG A 165 7.22 4.13 -12.71
N ASP A 166 8.47 4.50 -12.95
CA ASP A 166 9.04 5.75 -12.45
C ASP A 166 8.27 6.99 -12.95
N ASP A 167 7.86 7.00 -14.22
CA ASP A 167 7.05 8.08 -14.77
C ASP A 167 5.65 8.15 -14.12
N PHE A 168 5.03 7.00 -13.85
CA PHE A 168 3.74 6.92 -13.16
C PHE A 168 3.85 7.47 -11.74
N VAL A 169 4.86 7.03 -10.99
CA VAL A 169 5.18 7.48 -9.62
C VAL A 169 5.36 9.01 -9.60
N ARG A 170 6.18 9.54 -10.52
CA ARG A 170 6.41 10.99 -10.64
C ARG A 170 5.11 11.74 -10.91
N GLY A 171 4.26 11.23 -11.81
CA GLY A 171 2.96 11.84 -12.09
C GLY A 171 2.03 11.87 -10.88
N VAL A 172 2.02 10.82 -10.07
CA VAL A 172 1.24 10.78 -8.82
C VAL A 172 1.78 11.79 -7.80
N LEU A 173 3.11 11.87 -7.64
CA LEU A 173 3.75 12.82 -6.69
C LEU A 173 3.49 14.27 -7.08
N GLU A 174 3.73 14.63 -8.35
CA GLU A 174 3.49 16.00 -8.82
C GLU A 174 2.00 16.39 -8.71
N ALA A 175 1.12 15.43 -8.96
CA ALA A 175 -0.30 15.67 -8.75
C ALA A 175 -0.63 15.91 -7.27
N SER A 176 0.01 15.17 -6.36
CA SER A 176 -0.19 15.33 -4.90
C SER A 176 0.32 16.67 -4.37
N GLU A 177 1.40 17.22 -4.95
CA GLU A 177 1.94 18.54 -4.59
C GLU A 177 1.02 19.71 -5.01
N LEU A 178 0.14 19.48 -5.99
CA LEU A 178 -0.76 20.51 -6.54
C LEU A 178 -2.07 20.68 -5.75
N GLY A 179 -2.31 19.91 -4.68
CA GLY A 179 -3.54 20.01 -3.89
C GLY A 179 -3.60 19.02 -2.72
N ASP A 180 -4.63 19.18 -1.87
CA ASP A 180 -4.90 18.33 -0.70
C ASP A 180 -5.50 16.97 -1.12
N TRP A 181 -4.78 16.21 -1.92
CA TRP A 181 -5.25 14.90 -2.38
C TRP A 181 -4.82 13.80 -1.42
N THR A 182 -5.67 12.82 -1.30
CA THR A 182 -5.32 11.56 -0.64
C THR A 182 -5.17 10.49 -1.69
N VAL A 183 -4.11 9.70 -1.59
CA VAL A 183 -3.88 8.56 -2.47
C VAL A 183 -3.99 7.27 -1.66
N LEU A 184 -4.84 6.35 -2.09
CA LEU A 184 -4.83 4.96 -1.64
C LEU A 184 -4.27 4.10 -2.76
N VAL A 185 -3.10 3.53 -2.56
CA VAL A 185 -2.47 2.63 -3.54
C VAL A 185 -2.38 1.21 -2.98
N SER A 186 -2.87 0.21 -3.73
CA SER A 186 -2.60 -1.18 -3.40
C SER A 186 -1.42 -1.71 -4.21
N SER A 187 -0.56 -2.48 -3.56
CA SER A 187 0.52 -3.20 -4.24
C SER A 187 0.88 -4.51 -3.51
N HIS A 188 1.41 -5.45 -4.26
CA HIS A 188 2.06 -6.65 -3.72
C HIS A 188 3.59 -6.50 -3.70
N ASP A 189 4.12 -5.46 -4.33
CA ASP A 189 5.54 -5.14 -4.37
C ASP A 189 5.81 -3.86 -3.55
N ILE A 190 6.63 -4.01 -2.53
CA ILE A 190 6.95 -2.95 -1.57
C ILE A 190 7.85 -1.88 -2.19
N GLU A 191 8.78 -2.28 -3.06
CA GLU A 191 9.72 -1.37 -3.71
C GLU A 191 9.00 -0.31 -4.54
N GLU A 192 7.81 -0.66 -5.06
CA GLU A 192 6.97 0.24 -5.86
C GLU A 192 6.42 1.41 -5.05
N VAL A 193 6.13 1.18 -3.77
CA VAL A 193 5.43 2.16 -2.92
C VAL A 193 6.32 2.78 -1.84
N GLU A 194 7.51 2.21 -1.60
CA GLU A 194 8.44 2.71 -0.57
C GLU A 194 8.81 4.18 -0.76
N ARG A 195 8.86 4.65 -2.01
CA ARG A 195 9.17 6.05 -2.35
C ARG A 195 7.98 7.00 -2.28
N LEU A 196 6.76 6.45 -2.24
CA LEU A 196 5.52 7.21 -2.32
C LEU A 196 4.83 7.34 -0.98
N ALA A 197 4.80 6.24 -0.21
CA ALA A 197 3.88 6.08 0.89
C ALA A 197 4.41 6.72 2.17
N ASP A 198 3.66 7.66 2.72
CA ASP A 198 3.85 8.17 4.08
C ASP A 198 3.14 7.32 5.14
N HIS A 199 2.16 6.49 4.71
CA HIS A 199 1.48 5.50 5.54
C HIS A 199 1.46 4.15 4.86
N VAL A 200 1.64 3.09 5.64
CA VAL A 200 1.62 1.72 5.16
C VAL A 200 0.72 0.84 6.02
N ALA A 201 -0.01 -0.04 5.37
CA ALA A 201 -0.81 -1.07 6.01
C ALA A 201 -0.54 -2.42 5.37
N LEU A 202 -0.40 -3.47 6.16
CA LEU A 202 -0.25 -4.84 5.67
C LEU A 202 -1.56 -5.61 5.82
N LEU A 203 -2.08 -6.08 4.69
CA LEU A 203 -3.22 -6.99 4.63
C LEU A 203 -2.74 -8.40 4.34
N GLU A 204 -3.11 -9.36 5.18
CA GLU A 204 -2.79 -10.77 5.00
C GLU A 204 -4.01 -11.64 5.30
N ALA A 205 -4.34 -12.56 4.39
CA ALA A 205 -5.49 -13.46 4.51
C ALA A 205 -6.79 -12.74 4.93
N GLY A 206 -7.03 -11.54 4.41
CA GLY A 206 -8.21 -10.71 4.68
C GLY A 206 -8.18 -9.95 6.01
N ARG A 207 -7.09 -9.98 6.77
CA ARG A 207 -6.93 -9.28 8.05
C ARG A 207 -5.84 -8.23 7.98
N LEU A 208 -6.09 -7.09 8.61
CA LEU A 208 -5.08 -6.06 8.79
C LEU A 208 -4.10 -6.52 9.86
N GLN A 209 -2.82 -6.58 9.53
CA GLN A 209 -1.75 -6.95 10.45
C GLN A 209 -1.25 -5.72 11.23
N PHE A 210 -1.04 -4.63 10.52
CA PHE A 210 -0.73 -3.31 11.08
C PHE A 210 -1.11 -2.20 10.09
N SER A 211 -1.22 -0.98 10.61
CA SER A 211 -1.38 0.26 9.84
C SER A 211 -0.72 1.38 10.62
N GLU A 212 0.32 1.99 10.07
CA GLU A 212 1.11 3.05 10.73
C GLU A 212 1.85 3.92 9.70
N THR A 213 2.44 5.02 10.15
CA THR A 213 3.28 5.84 9.28
C THR A 213 4.55 5.08 8.89
N THR A 214 5.04 5.33 7.69
CA THR A 214 6.30 4.75 7.20
C THR A 214 7.46 5.09 8.13
N GLU A 215 7.50 6.33 8.64
CA GLU A 215 8.51 6.81 9.59
C GLU A 215 8.48 6.01 10.90
N ALA A 216 7.29 5.83 11.51
CA ALA A 216 7.14 5.05 12.74
C ALA A 216 7.57 3.60 12.55
N LEU A 217 7.18 2.99 11.42
CA LEU A 217 7.57 1.63 11.08
C LEU A 217 9.09 1.50 10.94
N LEU A 218 9.71 2.34 10.12
CA LEU A 218 11.17 2.36 9.93
C LEU A 218 11.91 2.73 11.22
N GLY A 219 11.32 3.54 12.08
CA GLY A 219 11.90 3.94 13.37
C GLY A 219 12.03 2.80 14.36
N ARG A 220 11.00 1.94 14.46
CA ARG A 220 10.90 0.89 15.47
C ARG A 220 11.47 -0.47 15.07
N PHE A 221 11.84 -0.68 13.80
CA PHE A 221 12.47 -1.91 13.35
C PHE A 221 13.97 -1.73 13.19
N ARG A 222 14.75 -2.67 13.77
CA ARG A 222 16.20 -2.74 13.57
C ARG A 222 16.66 -4.17 13.40
N ARG A 223 17.61 -4.35 12.52
CA ARG A 223 18.42 -5.57 12.50
C ARG A 223 19.52 -5.45 13.54
N VAL A 224 19.50 -6.33 14.52
CA VAL A 224 20.45 -6.34 15.63
C VAL A 224 21.44 -7.49 15.45
N GLU A 225 22.71 -7.20 15.65
CA GLU A 225 23.80 -8.16 15.64
C GLU A 225 24.52 -8.08 16.99
N ALA A 226 24.64 -9.21 17.67
CA ALA A 226 25.40 -9.35 18.91
C ALA A 226 26.58 -10.30 18.66
N THR A 227 27.81 -9.75 18.75
CA THR A 227 29.04 -10.52 18.61
C THR A 227 29.45 -11.06 19.99
N LEU A 228 29.45 -12.37 20.14
CA LEU A 228 29.77 -13.06 21.39
C LEU A 228 31.27 -13.19 21.60
N ALA A 229 31.73 -12.98 22.83
CA ALA A 229 33.14 -13.17 23.18
C ALA A 229 33.53 -14.68 23.30
N GLY A 230 32.56 -15.60 23.32
CA GLY A 230 32.77 -17.04 23.46
C GLY A 230 31.67 -17.89 22.83
N ASP A 231 31.86 -19.20 22.81
CA ASP A 231 30.98 -20.14 22.07
C ASP A 231 29.84 -20.75 22.90
N SER A 232 29.68 -20.35 24.17
CA SER A 232 28.82 -21.06 25.16
C SER A 232 27.38 -20.52 25.28
N ALA A 233 26.99 -19.48 24.57
CA ALA A 233 25.65 -18.91 24.73
C ALA A 233 24.57 -19.75 24.03
N GLN A 234 23.59 -20.22 24.78
CA GLN A 234 22.39 -20.88 24.25
C GLN A 234 21.35 -19.82 23.83
N LEU A 235 20.76 -19.98 22.64
CA LEU A 235 19.77 -19.02 22.12
C LEU A 235 18.47 -18.97 22.94
N GLY A 236 18.00 -20.09 23.49
CA GLY A 236 16.71 -20.15 24.17
C GLY A 236 15.54 -19.59 23.32
N SER A 237 14.37 -19.42 23.91
CA SER A 237 13.23 -18.79 23.22
C SER A 237 13.47 -17.28 23.04
N PRO A 238 13.14 -16.70 21.86
CA PRO A 238 13.31 -15.26 21.64
C PRO A 238 12.42 -14.45 22.58
N PRO A 239 12.89 -13.29 23.07
CA PRO A 239 12.04 -12.33 23.76
C PRO A 239 10.88 -11.87 22.87
N PRO A 240 9.74 -11.44 23.46
CA PRO A 240 8.66 -10.84 22.70
C PRO A 240 9.14 -9.63 21.87
N GLY A 241 8.85 -9.65 20.57
CA GLY A 241 9.27 -8.61 19.64
C GLY A 241 10.59 -8.88 18.91
N TRP A 242 11.31 -9.95 19.25
CA TRP A 242 12.48 -10.39 18.49
C TRP A 242 12.07 -11.46 17.47
N LEU A 243 12.28 -11.16 16.18
CA LEU A 243 12.01 -12.08 15.08
C LEU A 243 13.32 -12.61 14.51
N GLU A 244 13.25 -13.75 13.82
CA GLU A 244 14.37 -14.33 13.08
C GLU A 244 15.64 -14.50 13.93
N LEU A 245 15.50 -14.85 15.22
CA LEU A 245 16.67 -15.08 16.10
C LEU A 245 17.49 -16.27 15.59
N GLU A 246 18.71 -15.99 15.13
CA GLU A 246 19.64 -16.96 14.56
C GLU A 246 21.02 -16.78 15.15
N ARG A 247 21.77 -17.89 15.24
CA ARG A 247 23.17 -17.89 15.61
C ARG A 247 24.02 -18.56 14.53
N LYS A 248 25.12 -17.90 14.16
CA LYS A 248 26.15 -18.44 13.26
C LYS A 248 27.52 -18.21 13.89
N GLY A 249 28.10 -19.27 14.47
CA GLY A 249 29.35 -19.15 15.22
C GLY A 249 29.22 -18.20 16.42
N GLY A 250 30.11 -17.21 16.51
CA GLY A 250 30.09 -16.17 17.53
C GLY A 250 29.14 -14.99 17.25
N LEU A 251 28.32 -15.05 16.22
CA LEU A 251 27.40 -13.98 15.85
C LEU A 251 25.96 -14.38 16.04
N VAL A 252 25.21 -13.62 16.83
CA VAL A 252 23.75 -13.72 16.98
C VAL A 252 23.09 -12.59 16.21
N ARG A 253 22.09 -12.91 15.41
CA ARG A 253 21.29 -11.96 14.62
C ARG A 253 19.82 -12.10 14.92
N PHE A 254 19.11 -10.96 14.97
CA PHE A 254 17.66 -10.93 15.09
C PHE A 254 17.09 -9.59 14.58
N VAL A 255 15.79 -9.56 14.37
CA VAL A 255 15.06 -8.33 14.08
C VAL A 255 14.32 -7.91 15.34
N ASP A 256 14.63 -6.72 15.86
CA ASP A 256 13.86 -6.10 16.93
C ASP A 256 12.74 -5.26 16.33
N THR A 257 11.48 -5.60 16.68
CA THR A 257 10.28 -4.93 16.16
C THR A 257 9.82 -3.75 17.02
N ARG A 258 10.48 -3.53 18.16
CA ARG A 258 10.18 -2.47 19.14
C ARG A 258 11.46 -1.83 19.63
N TYR A 259 12.38 -1.60 18.71
CA TYR A 259 13.71 -1.13 19.03
C TYR A 259 13.69 0.18 19.82
N GLU A 260 14.22 0.10 21.03
CA GLU A 260 14.66 1.22 21.84
C GLU A 260 16.09 0.92 22.28
N ARG A 261 17.02 1.79 21.94
CA ARG A 261 18.46 1.52 22.08
C ARG A 261 18.83 0.95 23.45
N GLU A 262 18.46 1.64 24.53
CA GLU A 262 18.82 1.22 25.88
C GLU A 262 18.14 -0.08 26.32
N ALA A 263 16.85 -0.26 25.93
CA ALA A 263 16.10 -1.48 26.25
C ALA A 263 16.65 -2.68 25.50
N THR A 264 16.93 -2.53 24.20
CA THR A 264 17.49 -3.60 23.36
C THR A 264 18.90 -3.98 23.82
N GLU A 265 19.77 -2.99 24.09
CA GLU A 265 21.13 -3.25 24.62
C GLU A 265 21.11 -3.94 25.99
N ARG A 266 20.16 -3.57 26.87
CA ARG A 266 19.97 -4.21 28.17
C ARG A 266 19.54 -5.67 28.00
N ALA A 267 18.51 -5.92 27.19
CA ALA A 267 18.03 -7.27 26.90
C ALA A 267 19.12 -8.15 26.27
N CYS A 268 19.96 -7.57 25.39
CA CYS A 268 21.12 -8.27 24.84
C CYS A 268 22.15 -8.60 25.91
N ARG A 269 22.50 -7.68 26.80
CA ARG A 269 23.48 -7.90 27.90
C ARG A 269 23.04 -8.96 28.90
N GLU A 270 21.74 -8.96 29.24
CA GLU A 270 21.17 -9.97 30.13
C GLU A 270 21.26 -11.39 29.53
N ARG A 271 21.12 -11.49 28.20
CA ARG A 271 21.08 -12.76 27.50
C ARG A 271 22.44 -13.21 26.96
N PHE A 272 23.24 -12.27 26.55
CA PHE A 272 24.57 -12.44 25.97
C PHE A 272 25.58 -11.54 26.69
N PRO A 273 26.04 -11.93 27.89
CA PRO A 273 27.04 -11.16 28.62
C PRO A 273 28.27 -10.90 27.76
N ASP A 274 28.80 -9.68 27.81
CA ASP A 274 30.00 -9.25 27.08
C ASP A 274 29.87 -9.22 25.53
N ALA A 275 28.66 -9.37 24.98
CA ALA A 275 28.48 -9.22 23.55
C ALA A 275 28.57 -7.75 23.10
N ALA A 276 29.28 -7.52 22.02
CA ALA A 276 29.24 -6.24 21.32
C ALA A 276 27.96 -6.18 20.46
N VAL A 277 27.09 -5.22 20.76
CA VAL A 277 25.77 -5.08 20.09
C VAL A 277 25.81 -3.95 19.07
N THR A 278 25.39 -4.23 17.86
CA THR A 278 25.18 -3.22 16.80
C THR A 278 23.74 -3.34 16.27
N ALA A 279 23.13 -2.19 15.94
CA ALA A 279 21.80 -2.13 15.38
C ALA A 279 21.80 -1.34 14.08
N GLN A 280 21.25 -1.91 13.02
CA GLN A 280 21.18 -1.32 11.69
C GLN A 280 19.73 -1.01 11.31
N PRO A 281 19.46 0.13 10.64
CA PRO A 281 18.14 0.41 10.09
C PRO A 281 17.78 -0.67 9.05
N MET A 282 16.48 -0.90 8.90
CA MET A 282 15.93 -1.83 7.92
C MET A 282 15.13 -1.06 6.87
N THR A 283 15.13 -1.57 5.64
CA THR A 283 14.22 -1.10 4.58
C THR A 283 12.81 -1.65 4.81
N LEU A 284 11.80 -1.02 4.23
CA LEU A 284 10.41 -1.53 4.28
C LEU A 284 10.36 -2.98 3.77
N ARG A 285 11.05 -3.29 2.68
CA ARG A 285 11.12 -4.65 2.14
C ARG A 285 11.63 -5.67 3.16
N GLU A 286 12.71 -5.36 3.87
CA GLU A 286 13.28 -6.26 4.87
C GLU A 286 12.31 -6.47 6.04
N ILE A 287 11.63 -5.42 6.49
CA ILE A 287 10.61 -5.48 7.55
C ILE A 287 9.47 -6.43 7.13
N PHE A 288 8.94 -6.25 5.93
CA PHE A 288 7.86 -7.08 5.42
C PHE A 288 8.26 -8.55 5.24
N VAL A 289 9.49 -8.80 4.78
CA VAL A 289 10.00 -10.18 4.68
C VAL A 289 10.08 -10.82 6.05
N ALA A 290 10.59 -10.11 7.06
CA ALA A 290 10.68 -10.61 8.44
C ALA A 290 9.29 -10.93 9.02
N LEU A 291 8.33 -9.99 8.87
CA LEU A 291 6.94 -10.19 9.32
C LEU A 291 6.24 -11.35 8.60
N SER A 292 6.40 -11.45 7.28
CA SER A 292 5.77 -12.53 6.50
C SER A 292 6.34 -13.90 6.85
N ARG A 293 7.62 -14.01 7.21
CA ARG A 293 8.23 -15.26 7.67
C ARG A 293 7.70 -15.67 9.04
N GLU A 294 7.54 -14.70 9.95
CA GLU A 294 7.01 -14.96 11.28
C GLU A 294 5.56 -15.46 11.21
N ASN A 295 4.71 -14.81 10.42
CA ASN A 295 3.32 -15.21 10.23
C ASN A 295 3.18 -16.64 9.64
N ARG A 296 4.15 -17.09 8.83
CA ARG A 296 4.18 -18.45 8.30
C ARG A 296 4.65 -19.47 9.35
N ARG A 297 5.44 -19.05 10.33
CA ARG A 297 5.91 -19.91 11.44
C ARG A 297 4.86 -20.11 12.53
N GLN A 298 3.97 -19.14 12.72
CA GLN A 298 2.84 -19.29 13.64
C GLN A 298 1.86 -20.30 13.03
N PRO A 299 1.55 -21.44 13.71
CA PRO A 299 0.58 -22.39 13.19
C PRO A 299 -0.75 -21.67 13.01
N LYS A 300 -1.33 -21.76 11.81
CA LYS A 300 -2.70 -21.29 11.55
C LYS A 300 -3.59 -21.96 12.59
N GLY A 301 -3.99 -21.19 13.60
CA GLY A 301 -4.87 -21.70 14.65
C GLY A 301 -6.04 -22.41 13.99
N VAL A 302 -6.18 -23.68 14.28
CA VAL A 302 -7.34 -24.49 13.93
C VAL A 302 -8.52 -23.75 14.55
N ALA A 303 -9.32 -23.10 13.72
CA ALA A 303 -10.60 -22.58 14.15
C ALA A 303 -11.48 -23.77 14.52
N ALA A 304 -11.72 -23.94 15.82
CA ALA A 304 -12.74 -24.83 16.35
C ALA A 304 -14.13 -24.29 16.02
#